data_3671b252fbde6d08c93b8a3dda072eb0
#
_entry.id   3671b252fbde6d08c93b8a3dda072eb0
#
_cell.length_a   1.000
_cell.length_b   1.000
_cell.length_c   1.000
_cell.angle_alpha   90.00
_cell.angle_beta   90.00
_cell.angle_gamma   90.00
#
_symmetry.space_group_name_H-M   'P 1'
#
loop_
_entity.id
_entity.type
_entity.pdbx_description
1 polymer ?
#
loop_
_entity_poly.entity_id
_entity_poly.type
_entity_poly.pdbx_seq_one_letter_code
_entity_poly.pdbx_strand_id
1 'polypeptide(L)'
;MEAYSSFAQVYDLFMDNVPYEEWSRYLISLLKEYQVTDGTVVELGCGTGKMTRLLADAGYDMVGVDNSAEMLEIAGERQEEEERNDILYLLQDMRELELFGNIRAI
;
A
#
# COMPACT_ATOMS: atom_id res chain seq x y z
N MET A 1 9.86 6.44 -18.21
CA MET A 1 9.55 7.82 -18.54
C MET A 1 9.95 8.74 -17.40
N GLU A 2 10.85 9.64 -17.68
CA GLU A 2 11.43 10.50 -16.66
C GLU A 2 10.39 11.41 -15.98
N ALA A 3 9.39 11.90 -16.73
CA ALA A 3 8.38 12.79 -16.18
C ALA A 3 7.58 12.13 -15.06
N TYR A 4 7.21 10.88 -15.24
CA TYR A 4 6.49 10.13 -14.22
C TYR A 4 7.39 9.77 -13.05
N SER A 5 8.61 9.34 -13.35
CA SER A 5 9.59 9.05 -12.30
C SER A 5 9.86 10.29 -11.46
N SER A 6 9.97 11.45 -12.10
CA SER A 6 10.17 12.71 -11.39
C SER A 6 8.96 13.06 -10.52
N PHE A 7 7.75 12.86 -11.05
CA PHE A 7 6.53 13.10 -10.27
C PHE A 7 6.47 12.18 -9.04
N ALA A 8 6.74 10.88 -9.24
CA ALA A 8 6.70 9.92 -8.15
C ALA A 8 7.75 10.23 -7.09
N GLN A 9 8.96 10.70 -7.50
CA GLN A 9 10.00 11.09 -6.56
C GLN A 9 9.60 12.33 -5.77
N VAL A 10 9.00 13.33 -6.43
CA VAL A 10 8.51 14.53 -5.77
C VAL A 10 7.37 14.18 -4.80
N TYR A 11 6.47 13.30 -5.23
CA TYR A 11 5.40 12.79 -4.39
C TYR A 11 5.98 12.13 -3.13
N ASP A 12 6.96 11.26 -3.29
CA ASP A 12 7.60 10.60 -2.16
C ASP A 12 8.29 11.59 -1.23
N LEU A 13 9.00 12.57 -1.77
CA LEU A 13 9.66 13.61 -0.96
C LEU A 13 8.62 14.40 -0.17
N PHE A 14 7.52 14.76 -0.80
CA PHE A 14 6.43 15.47 -0.15
C PHE A 14 5.82 14.61 0.95
N MET A 15 5.55 13.35 0.63
CA MET A 15 4.91 12.41 1.56
C MET A 15 5.86 11.93 2.65
N ASP A 16 7.18 12.07 2.48
CA ASP A 16 8.14 11.74 3.53
C ASP A 16 7.97 12.59 4.78
N ASN A 17 7.31 13.74 4.66
CA ASN A 17 6.97 14.58 5.81
C ASN A 17 5.71 14.09 6.54
N VAL A 18 5.01 13.12 5.97
CA VAL A 18 3.85 12.50 6.61
C VAL A 18 4.36 11.47 7.62
N PRO A 19 3.87 11.49 8.87
CA PRO A 19 4.36 10.55 9.88
C PRO A 19 3.74 9.15 9.68
N TYR A 20 4.20 8.45 8.65
CA TYR A 20 3.66 7.15 8.27
C TYR A 20 3.72 6.12 9.39
N GLU A 21 4.80 6.11 10.17
CA GLU A 21 4.92 5.15 11.26
C GLU A 21 3.87 5.38 12.33
N GLU A 22 3.58 6.63 12.67
CA GLU A 22 2.52 6.96 13.62
C GLU A 22 1.15 6.60 13.06
N TRP A 23 0.91 6.91 11.80
CA TRP A 23 -0.35 6.57 11.14
C TRP A 23 -0.53 5.06 11.04
N SER A 24 0.54 4.32 10.75
CA SER A 24 0.45 2.87 10.68
C SER A 24 0.12 2.27 12.05
N ARG A 25 0.73 2.77 13.12
CA ARG A 25 0.40 2.31 14.47
C ARG A 25 -1.06 2.59 14.82
N TYR A 26 -1.55 3.75 14.43
CA TYR A 26 -2.96 4.10 14.65
C TYR A 26 -3.89 3.17 13.88
N LEU A 27 -3.61 2.94 12.60
CA LEU A 27 -4.41 2.03 11.78
C LEU A 27 -4.39 0.61 12.33
N ILE A 28 -3.22 0.13 12.75
CA ILE A 28 -3.08 -1.20 13.35
C ILE A 28 -3.90 -1.29 14.63
N SER A 29 -3.88 -0.24 15.45
CA SER A 29 -4.68 -0.24 16.67
C SER A 29 -6.18 -0.30 16.38
N LEU A 30 -6.63 0.41 15.33
CA LEU A 30 -8.02 0.34 14.88
C LEU A 30 -8.38 -1.06 14.38
N LEU A 31 -7.51 -1.66 13.56
CA LEU A 31 -7.73 -3.01 13.05
C LEU A 31 -7.87 -4.00 14.20
N LYS A 32 -6.99 -3.91 15.19
CA LYS A 32 -7.04 -4.78 16.37
C LYS A 32 -8.31 -4.55 17.20
N GLU A 33 -8.73 -3.30 17.33
CA GLU A 33 -9.98 -2.96 18.02
C GLU A 33 -11.18 -3.65 17.38
N TYR A 34 -11.18 -3.75 16.04
CA TYR A 34 -12.21 -4.47 15.31
C TYR A 34 -11.87 -5.95 15.09
N GLN A 35 -10.92 -6.48 15.84
CA GLN A 35 -10.50 -7.89 15.84
C GLN A 35 -9.89 -8.36 14.51
N VAL A 36 -9.30 -7.44 13.76
CA VAL A 36 -8.54 -7.76 12.56
C VAL A 36 -7.06 -7.75 12.93
N THR A 37 -6.52 -8.92 13.28
CA THR A 37 -5.13 -9.06 13.71
C THR A 37 -4.23 -9.68 12.63
N ASP A 38 -4.84 -10.28 11.62
CA ASP A 38 -4.14 -10.87 10.48
C ASP A 38 -5.10 -10.96 9.30
N GLY A 39 -4.68 -11.59 8.21
CA GLY A 39 -5.49 -11.81 7.04
C GLY A 39 -5.32 -10.71 6.00
N THR A 40 -6.14 -10.78 4.96
CA THR A 40 -6.01 -9.90 3.80
C THR A 40 -6.62 -8.53 4.07
N VAL A 41 -5.81 -7.50 3.87
CA VAL A 41 -6.22 -6.10 3.99
C VAL A 41 -5.96 -5.41 2.65
N VAL A 42 -6.96 -4.73 2.15
CA VAL A 42 -6.86 -4.01 0.87
C VAL A 42 -6.72 -2.52 1.15
N GLU A 43 -5.71 -1.90 0.57
CA GLU A 43 -5.51 -0.47 0.65
C GLU A 43 -5.82 0.17 -0.69
N LEU A 44 -6.84 1.02 -0.72
CA LEU A 44 -7.22 1.77 -1.91
C LEU A 44 -6.40 3.05 -2.00
N GLY A 45 -5.89 3.34 -3.19
CA GLY A 45 -5.04 4.51 -3.38
C GLY A 45 -3.67 4.35 -2.73
N CYS A 46 -3.05 3.19 -2.87
CA CYS A 46 -1.80 2.86 -2.17
C CYS A 46 -0.58 3.69 -2.62
N GLY A 47 -0.64 4.30 -3.80
CA GLY A 47 0.47 5.09 -4.33
C GLY A 47 1.75 4.28 -4.47
N THR A 48 2.84 4.78 -3.90
CA THR A 48 4.14 4.10 -3.94
C THR A 48 4.30 3.01 -2.88
N GLY A 49 3.26 2.78 -2.05
CA GLY A 49 3.20 1.63 -1.16
C GLY A 49 3.85 1.79 0.20
N LYS A 50 4.12 3.01 0.65
CA LYS A 50 4.75 3.21 1.97
C LYS A 50 3.91 2.65 3.10
N MET A 51 2.64 3.01 3.17
CA MET A 51 1.75 2.49 4.20
C MET A 51 1.51 1.00 4.01
N THR A 52 1.39 0.56 2.75
CA THR A 52 1.20 -0.85 2.43
C THR A 52 2.32 -1.72 3.01
N ARG A 53 3.57 -1.27 2.84
CA ARG A 53 4.72 -2.02 3.36
C ARG A 53 4.74 -2.03 4.89
N LEU A 54 4.38 -0.94 5.54
CA LEU A 54 4.32 -0.89 7.00
C LEU A 54 3.27 -1.85 7.55
N LEU A 55 2.11 -1.93 6.92
CA LEU A 55 1.06 -2.85 7.34
C LEU A 55 1.46 -4.31 7.06
N ALA A 56 2.15 -4.56 5.94
CA ALA A 56 2.68 -5.89 5.65
C ALA A 56 3.71 -6.31 6.71
N ASP A 57 4.57 -5.40 7.14
CA ASP A 57 5.54 -5.67 8.20
C ASP A 57 4.86 -6.00 9.53
N ALA A 58 3.67 -5.49 9.74
CA ALA A 58 2.89 -5.77 10.95
C ALA A 58 2.16 -7.12 10.90
N GLY A 59 2.26 -7.86 9.79
CA GLY A 59 1.72 -9.20 9.66
C GLY A 59 0.46 -9.33 8.83
N TYR A 60 0.01 -8.26 8.20
CA TYR A 60 -1.16 -8.33 7.33
C TYR A 60 -0.77 -8.75 5.90
N ASP A 61 -1.67 -9.48 5.26
CA ASP A 61 -1.57 -9.85 3.86
C ASP A 61 -2.07 -8.66 3.03
N MET A 62 -1.16 -7.87 2.51
CA MET A 62 -1.53 -6.61 1.88
C MET A 62 -1.80 -6.75 0.39
N VAL A 63 -2.89 -6.12 -0.03
CA VAL A 63 -3.19 -5.85 -1.44
C VAL A 63 -3.28 -4.34 -1.60
N GLY A 64 -2.39 -3.77 -2.39
CA GLY A 64 -2.39 -2.34 -2.69
C GLY A 64 -3.05 -2.09 -4.03
N VAL A 65 -4.00 -1.18 -4.08
CA VAL A 65 -4.75 -0.86 -5.30
C VAL A 65 -4.56 0.62 -5.63
N ASP A 66 -4.25 0.90 -6.87
CA ASP A 66 -4.16 2.26 -7.36
C ASP A 66 -4.54 2.29 -8.84
N ASN A 67 -5.00 3.42 -9.33
CA ASN A 67 -5.30 3.58 -10.75
C ASN A 67 -4.14 4.21 -11.52
N SER A 68 -3.02 4.46 -10.87
CA SER A 68 -1.82 5.03 -11.50
C SER A 68 -0.78 3.94 -11.72
N ALA A 69 -0.56 3.60 -13.00
CA ALA A 69 0.48 2.62 -13.36
C ALA A 69 1.86 3.06 -12.90
N GLU A 70 2.15 4.35 -12.97
CA GLU A 70 3.43 4.91 -12.56
C GLU A 70 3.69 4.71 -11.07
N MET A 71 2.69 4.95 -10.24
CA MET A 71 2.80 4.74 -8.79
C MET A 71 3.04 3.28 -8.46
N LEU A 72 2.31 2.38 -9.13
CA LEU A 72 2.47 0.95 -8.89
C LEU A 72 3.81 0.43 -9.39
N GLU A 73 4.35 1.00 -10.46
CA GLU A 73 5.69 0.67 -10.92
C GLU A 73 6.73 1.01 -9.84
N ILE A 74 6.62 2.18 -9.25
CA ILE A 74 7.50 2.58 -8.15
C ILE A 74 7.29 1.67 -6.93
N ALA A 75 6.04 1.34 -6.61
CA ALA A 75 5.76 0.43 -5.50
C ALA A 75 6.42 -0.94 -5.72
N GLY A 76 6.36 -1.46 -6.94
CA GLY A 76 7.03 -2.70 -7.30
C GLY A 76 8.55 -2.62 -7.17
N GLU A 77 9.14 -1.52 -7.63
CA GLU A 77 10.58 -1.28 -7.48
C GLU A 77 11.00 -1.22 -6.01
N ARG A 78 10.22 -0.54 -5.18
CA ARG A 78 10.50 -0.46 -3.73
C ARG A 78 10.41 -1.83 -3.08
N GLN A 79 9.46 -2.65 -3.49
CA GLN A 79 9.34 -4.01 -3.01
C GLN A 79 10.56 -4.85 -3.39
N GLU A 80 11.04 -4.71 -4.61
CA GLU A 80 12.26 -5.40 -5.05
C GLU A 80 13.48 -4.95 -4.27
N GLU A 81 13.62 -3.64 -4.04
CA GLU A 81 14.72 -3.09 -3.26
C GLU A 81 14.75 -3.64 -1.83
N GLU A 82 13.58 -3.89 -1.26
CA GLU A 82 13.45 -4.47 0.09
C GLU A 82 13.49 -6.00 0.07
N GLU A 83 13.74 -6.60 -1.08
CA GLU A 83 13.82 -8.05 -1.25
C GLU A 83 12.59 -8.80 -0.73
N ARG A 84 11.42 -8.22 -0.94
CA ARG A 84 10.17 -8.81 -0.49
C ARG A 84 9.27 -9.10 -1.69
N ASN A 85 8.36 -10.06 -1.52
CA ASN A 85 7.40 -10.44 -2.55
C ASN A 85 6.02 -10.75 -1.96
N ASP A 86 5.74 -10.20 -0.79
CA ASP A 86 4.54 -10.51 0.00
C ASP A 86 3.37 -9.56 -0.24
N ILE A 87 3.54 -8.55 -1.08
CA ILE A 87 2.49 -7.57 -1.37
C ILE A 87 2.02 -7.74 -2.81
N LEU A 88 0.72 -7.81 -3.00
CA LEU A 88 0.12 -7.81 -4.33
C LEU A 88 -0.34 -6.39 -4.65
N TYR A 89 0.14 -5.84 -5.76
CA TYR A 89 -0.29 -4.54 -6.25
C TYR A 89 -1.18 -4.73 -7.48
N LEU A 90 -2.32 -4.05 -7.50
CA LEU A 90 -3.31 -4.15 -8.57
C LEU A 90 -3.61 -2.79 -9.17
N LEU A 91 -3.56 -2.71 -10.49
CA LEU A 91 -3.96 -1.52 -11.24
C LEU A 91 -5.46 -1.61 -11.51
N GLN A 92 -6.25 -0.91 -10.71
CA GLN A 92 -7.69 -0.90 -10.85
C GLN A 92 -8.27 0.46 -10.46
N ASP A 93 -9.38 0.81 -11.09
CA ASP A 93 -10.20 1.93 -10.66
C ASP A 93 -11.02 1.47 -9.46
N MET A 94 -11.00 2.23 -8.37
CA MET A 94 -11.75 1.90 -7.15
C MET A 94 -13.25 1.73 -7.39
N ARG A 95 -13.79 2.40 -8.43
CA ARG A 95 -15.20 2.30 -8.78
C ARG A 95 -15.54 0.98 -9.46
N GLU A 96 -14.53 0.30 -10.02
CA GLU A 96 -14.69 -0.95 -10.75
C GLU A 96 -13.91 -2.08 -10.08
N LEU A 97 -13.70 -1.97 -8.79
CA LEU A 97 -12.88 -2.89 -8.04
C LEU A 97 -13.50 -4.30 -8.00
N GLU A 98 -12.71 -5.27 -8.42
CA GLU A 98 -13.05 -6.69 -8.33
C GLU A 98 -12.01 -7.39 -7.49
N LEU A 99 -12.45 -7.99 -6.40
CA LEU A 99 -11.56 -8.69 -5.47
C LEU A 99 -12.15 -10.07 -5.15
N PHE A 100 -11.25 -11.03 -4.98
CA PHE A 100 -11.61 -12.40 -4.67
C PHE A 100 -10.90 -12.87 -3.40
N GLY A 101 -11.54 -13.75 -2.64
CA GLY A 101 -10.98 -14.35 -1.45
C GLY A 101 -11.51 -13.74 -0.17
N ASN A 102 -10.90 -14.11 0.95
CA ASN A 102 -11.30 -13.66 2.29
C ASN A 102 -10.62 -12.34 2.63
N ILE A 103 -11.31 -11.24 2.35
CA ILE A 103 -10.81 -9.91 2.68
C ILE A 103 -11.28 -9.55 4.08
N ARG A 104 -10.35 -9.15 4.95
CA ARG A 104 -10.64 -8.80 6.34
C ARG A 104 -10.86 -7.31 6.54
N ALA A 105 -10.28 -6.47 5.69
CA ALA A 105 -10.45 -5.02 5.75
C ALA A 105 -10.13 -4.37 4.41
N ILE A 106 -10.69 -3.22 4.18
CA ILE A 106 -10.43 -2.40 3.01
C ILE A 106 -10.13 -0.97 3.47
#